data_43f013cb41b375ed0aa34918a8095e30
#
_entry.id   43f013cb41b375ed0aa34918a8095e30
#
_cell.length_a   1.000
_cell.length_b   1.000
_cell.length_c   1.000
_cell.angle_alpha   90.00
_cell.angle_beta   90.00
_cell.angle_gamma   90.00
#
_symmetry.space_group_name_H-M   'P 1'
#
loop_
_entity.id
_entity.type
_entity.pdbx_description
1 polymer ?
#
loop_
_entity_poly.entity_id
_entity_poly.type
_entity_poly.pdbx_seq_one_letter_code
_entity_poly.pdbx_strand_id
1 'polypeptide(L)'
;MTPRLLRAPGRTALAAALALSALALLATGCGASDGGGAAGTAANASDVTLTLGDQAKNLQTIANASGAFKGAPYQVKWAEFEGAAPLFQAAQAGAADTTYAADLPTLQALSGGVPIKAVAALRNDGTAVGLVAGKNSPVKTVADLKGRTVVVSSAKGSISEYLLANALREAGLSYSDVKVKYLLPTDAQAAFGAGKIDVWAIFGVYKAVATQQGGREIVNGADGRVSGYGFIGATDKALADRTKRPALADAVQRLGTALEWARTHPDAYAAAIRENNGASAEVAKTIVSQSYGEVVPITPEVTRAVQMVADTMHGIKVLDPNVKVADSVDTTLSVK
;
A
#
# COMPACT_ATOMS: atom_id res chain seq x y z
N MET A 1 -51.05 33.22 10.78
CA MET A 1 -51.84 32.69 9.67
C MET A 1 -51.39 31.27 9.43
N THR A 2 -52.25 30.39 9.83
CA THR A 2 -52.14 28.93 9.96
C THR A 2 -52.44 28.19 8.62
N PRO A 3 -52.40 26.89 8.57
CA PRO A 3 -51.68 26.02 7.59
C PRO A 3 -52.61 25.41 6.53
N ARG A 4 -52.07 24.74 5.58
CA ARG A 4 -52.86 23.77 4.78
C ARG A 4 -52.08 22.46 4.51
N LEU A 5 -52.54 21.44 5.21
CA LEU A 5 -52.42 20.01 4.91
C LEU A 5 -53.23 19.64 3.64
N LEU A 6 -52.70 18.75 2.81
CA LEU A 6 -53.45 17.85 1.89
C LEU A 6 -52.52 16.65 1.62
N ARG A 7 -52.73 15.50 2.27
CA ARG A 7 -53.57 14.34 2.00
C ARG A 7 -53.14 13.55 0.76
N ALA A 8 -52.60 12.35 0.98
CA ALA A 8 -52.50 11.23 0.03
C ALA A 8 -53.89 10.67 -0.30
N PRO A 9 -54.09 9.92 -1.37
CA PRO A 9 -54.23 8.47 -1.35
C PRO A 9 -53.55 7.80 -2.59
N GLY A 10 -53.40 6.54 -2.75
CA GLY A 10 -54.09 5.36 -2.31
C GLY A 10 -53.40 4.09 -2.83
N ARG A 11 -53.61 3.06 -2.10
CA ARG A 11 -53.24 1.66 -2.38
C ARG A 11 -54.00 1.12 -3.61
N THR A 12 -53.35 0.31 -4.45
CA THR A 12 -54.01 -0.82 -5.10
C THR A 12 -53.07 -2.03 -5.19
N ALA A 13 -53.43 -3.09 -4.52
CA ALA A 13 -52.91 -4.42 -4.66
C ALA A 13 -53.59 -5.08 -5.87
N LEU A 14 -52.87 -5.89 -6.62
CA LEU A 14 -53.47 -7.00 -7.40
C LEU A 14 -52.59 -8.22 -7.33
N ALA A 15 -53.25 -9.31 -6.95
CA ALA A 15 -52.69 -10.62 -6.69
C ALA A 15 -52.83 -11.55 -7.92
N ALA A 16 -52.02 -12.57 -7.92
CA ALA A 16 -52.22 -13.95 -8.41
C ALA A 16 -52.30 -14.22 -9.93
N ALA A 17 -51.44 -15.13 -10.37
CA ALA A 17 -51.91 -16.38 -11.03
C ALA A 17 -50.75 -17.41 -11.05
N LEU A 18 -50.98 -18.53 -10.40
CA LEU A 18 -50.28 -19.81 -10.50
C LEU A 18 -50.61 -20.47 -11.86
N ALA A 19 -49.62 -21.14 -12.47
CA ALA A 19 -49.89 -22.27 -13.36
C ALA A 19 -48.80 -23.33 -13.18
N LEU A 20 -49.20 -24.42 -12.53
CA LEU A 20 -48.52 -25.73 -12.52
C LEU A 20 -48.63 -26.36 -13.92
N SER A 21 -47.56 -26.98 -14.39
CA SER A 21 -47.65 -28.11 -15.33
C SER A 21 -46.51 -29.07 -15.06
N ALA A 22 -46.84 -30.16 -14.38
CA ALA A 22 -46.04 -31.37 -14.27
C ALA A 22 -46.32 -32.28 -15.48
N LEU A 23 -45.30 -32.84 -16.08
CA LEU A 23 -45.40 -34.10 -16.81
C LEU A 23 -44.12 -34.92 -16.67
N ALA A 24 -44.23 -36.04 -16.03
CA ALA A 24 -43.22 -37.08 -15.89
C ALA A 24 -43.20 -37.94 -17.16
N LEU A 25 -42.00 -38.39 -17.56
CA LEU A 25 -41.83 -39.59 -18.37
C LEU A 25 -40.53 -40.30 -17.93
N LEU A 26 -40.73 -41.46 -17.39
CA LEU A 26 -39.75 -42.51 -17.07
C LEU A 26 -39.18 -43.13 -18.35
N ALA A 27 -37.87 -43.23 -18.41
CA ALA A 27 -37.22 -44.25 -19.25
C ALA A 27 -36.02 -44.80 -18.49
N THR A 28 -36.14 -46.04 -18.07
CA THR A 28 -35.13 -46.93 -17.53
C THR A 28 -34.06 -47.24 -18.56
N GLY A 29 -32.80 -47.12 -18.15
CA GLY A 29 -31.63 -47.60 -18.88
C GLY A 29 -30.52 -47.98 -17.89
N CYS A 30 -30.44 -49.27 -17.52
CA CYS A 30 -29.25 -49.83 -16.84
C CYS A 30 -28.06 -49.85 -17.77
N GLY A 31 -26.91 -49.41 -17.29
CA GLY A 31 -25.63 -49.57 -17.98
C GLY A 31 -24.44 -49.13 -17.13
N ALA A 32 -23.78 -50.12 -16.54
CA ALA A 32 -22.38 -50.24 -16.14
C ALA A 32 -21.64 -49.03 -15.52
N SER A 33 -21.18 -49.28 -14.32
CA SER A 33 -20.07 -48.70 -13.60
C SER A 33 -18.85 -48.44 -14.45
N ASP A 34 -18.41 -47.16 -14.46
CA ASP A 34 -16.99 -46.84 -14.54
C ASP A 34 -16.74 -45.59 -13.67
N GLY A 35 -15.73 -45.71 -12.79
CA GLY A 35 -15.35 -44.69 -11.84
C GLY A 35 -14.73 -43.48 -12.56
N GLY A 36 -15.57 -42.50 -12.88
CA GLY A 36 -15.14 -41.18 -13.32
C GLY A 36 -14.93 -40.31 -12.11
N GLY A 37 -13.69 -40.20 -11.63
CA GLY A 37 -13.28 -39.13 -10.76
C GLY A 37 -13.71 -37.81 -11.38
N ALA A 38 -14.43 -36.99 -10.64
CA ALA A 38 -14.72 -35.62 -11.00
C ALA A 38 -13.36 -34.90 -11.18
N ALA A 39 -12.85 -34.88 -12.42
CA ALA A 39 -11.80 -33.95 -12.82
C ALA A 39 -12.42 -32.56 -12.67
N GLY A 40 -12.13 -31.94 -11.53
CA GLY A 40 -12.37 -30.50 -11.36
C GLY A 40 -11.71 -29.85 -12.56
N THR A 41 -12.52 -29.21 -13.40
CA THR A 41 -12.01 -28.38 -14.50
C THR A 41 -11.01 -27.41 -13.88
N ALA A 42 -9.71 -27.63 -14.14
CA ALA A 42 -8.67 -26.70 -13.76
C ALA A 42 -9.07 -25.38 -14.42
N ALA A 43 -9.38 -24.36 -13.62
CA ALA A 43 -9.67 -23.03 -14.14
C ALA A 43 -8.47 -22.61 -15.00
N ASN A 44 -8.74 -22.17 -16.23
CA ASN A 44 -7.67 -21.71 -17.11
C ASN A 44 -6.98 -20.53 -16.43
N ALA A 45 -5.64 -20.52 -16.40
CA ALA A 45 -4.87 -19.43 -15.78
C ALA A 45 -5.23 -18.06 -16.40
N SER A 46 -5.64 -18.04 -17.68
CA SER A 46 -6.14 -16.84 -18.38
C SER A 46 -7.40 -16.20 -17.76
N ASP A 47 -8.17 -16.97 -16.99
CA ASP A 47 -9.40 -16.49 -16.34
C ASP A 47 -9.11 -15.86 -14.97
N VAL A 48 -7.89 -16.00 -14.48
CA VAL A 48 -7.47 -15.39 -13.21
C VAL A 48 -7.19 -13.91 -13.42
N THR A 49 -7.78 -13.08 -12.58
CA THR A 49 -7.44 -11.65 -12.48
C THR A 49 -6.84 -11.37 -11.11
N LEU A 50 -5.65 -10.78 -11.10
CA LEU A 50 -5.04 -10.21 -9.89
C LEU A 50 -5.24 -8.71 -9.86
N THR A 51 -5.74 -8.18 -8.74
CA THR A 51 -5.78 -6.75 -8.48
C THR A 51 -4.59 -6.38 -7.59
N LEU A 52 -3.59 -5.74 -8.19
CA LEU A 52 -2.36 -5.33 -7.52
C LEU A 52 -2.55 -3.93 -6.93
N GLY A 53 -2.39 -3.82 -5.61
CA GLY A 53 -2.48 -2.55 -4.90
C GLY A 53 -1.19 -1.76 -5.01
N ASP A 54 -1.28 -0.48 -5.35
CA ASP A 54 -0.15 0.42 -5.55
C ASP A 54 -0.36 1.76 -4.86
N GLN A 55 0.72 2.51 -4.65
CA GLN A 55 0.72 3.86 -4.10
C GLN A 55 1.39 4.82 -5.09
N ALA A 56 0.68 5.91 -5.43
CA ALA A 56 1.15 6.97 -6.32
C ALA A 56 1.71 6.46 -7.66
N LYS A 57 1.11 5.39 -8.21
CA LYS A 57 1.51 4.72 -9.47
C LYS A 57 2.95 4.20 -9.49
N ASN A 58 3.51 3.87 -8.34
CA ASN A 58 4.93 3.56 -8.24
C ASN A 58 5.25 2.20 -8.91
N LEU A 59 4.64 1.10 -8.42
CA LEU A 59 4.87 -0.22 -9.00
C LEU A 59 4.32 -0.33 -10.41
N GLN A 60 3.15 0.25 -10.70
CA GLN A 60 2.54 0.24 -12.02
C GLN A 60 3.46 0.91 -13.06
N THR A 61 4.04 2.07 -12.74
CA THR A 61 4.95 2.77 -13.64
C THR A 61 6.15 1.90 -13.99
N ILE A 62 6.77 1.28 -12.97
CA ILE A 62 7.94 0.40 -13.16
C ILE A 62 7.54 -0.85 -13.97
N ALA A 63 6.44 -1.50 -13.61
CA ALA A 63 5.97 -2.71 -14.26
C ALA A 63 5.63 -2.50 -15.73
N ASN A 64 4.98 -1.39 -16.06
CA ASN A 64 4.64 -1.03 -17.44
C ASN A 64 5.88 -0.68 -18.25
N ALA A 65 6.79 0.13 -17.71
CA ALA A 65 8.00 0.56 -18.40
C ALA A 65 8.97 -0.60 -18.66
N SER A 66 9.10 -1.52 -17.71
CA SER A 66 9.93 -2.71 -17.87
C SER A 66 9.30 -3.79 -18.75
N GLY A 67 7.97 -3.75 -18.96
CA GLY A 67 7.24 -4.82 -19.62
C GLY A 67 7.20 -6.14 -18.83
N ALA A 68 7.46 -6.11 -17.53
CA ALA A 68 7.61 -7.31 -16.70
C ALA A 68 6.37 -8.23 -16.70
N PHE A 69 5.17 -7.67 -16.89
CA PHE A 69 3.94 -8.45 -16.96
C PHE A 69 3.55 -8.87 -18.39
N LYS A 70 4.36 -8.55 -19.40
CA LYS A 70 4.10 -9.00 -20.77
C LYS A 70 4.15 -10.54 -20.83
N GLY A 71 3.10 -11.15 -21.37
CA GLY A 71 2.98 -12.60 -21.45
C GLY A 71 2.66 -13.30 -20.12
N ALA A 72 2.22 -12.57 -19.10
CA ALA A 72 1.67 -13.20 -17.89
C ALA A 72 0.45 -14.05 -18.25
N PRO A 73 0.31 -15.29 -17.71
CA PRO A 73 -0.79 -16.19 -18.05
C PRO A 73 -2.12 -15.80 -17.36
N TYR A 74 -2.19 -14.66 -16.69
CA TYR A 74 -3.33 -14.12 -15.96
C TYR A 74 -3.48 -12.64 -16.30
N GLN A 75 -4.62 -12.04 -15.94
CA GLN A 75 -4.88 -10.63 -16.10
C GLN A 75 -4.41 -9.85 -14.85
N VAL A 76 -3.85 -8.65 -15.08
CA VAL A 76 -3.46 -7.72 -14.02
C VAL A 76 -4.34 -6.48 -14.07
N LYS A 77 -4.90 -6.11 -12.91
CA LYS A 77 -5.54 -4.82 -12.66
C LYS A 77 -4.75 -4.08 -11.60
N TRP A 78 -4.59 -2.78 -11.78
CA TRP A 78 -3.95 -1.93 -10.78
C TRP A 78 -5.03 -1.18 -9.98
N ALA A 79 -4.87 -1.18 -8.66
CA ALA A 79 -5.67 -0.37 -7.74
C ALA A 79 -4.75 0.65 -7.06
N GLU A 80 -4.98 1.93 -7.36
CA GLU A 80 -4.09 3.00 -6.96
C GLU A 80 -4.62 3.81 -5.80
N PHE A 81 -3.71 4.17 -4.90
CA PHE A 81 -4.00 4.94 -3.70
C PHE A 81 -2.91 5.99 -3.44
N GLU A 82 -3.27 7.07 -2.74
CA GLU A 82 -2.33 8.12 -2.37
C GLU A 82 -1.34 7.68 -1.28
N GLY A 83 -1.66 6.64 -0.52
CA GLY A 83 -0.85 6.14 0.58
C GLY A 83 -1.35 4.81 1.12
N ALA A 84 -0.65 4.27 2.10
CA ALA A 84 -0.88 2.93 2.62
C ALA A 84 -2.25 2.75 3.30
N ALA A 85 -2.73 3.75 4.06
CA ALA A 85 -3.98 3.60 4.80
C ALA A 85 -5.19 3.30 3.89
N PRO A 86 -5.49 4.06 2.83
CA PRO A 86 -6.57 3.73 1.91
C PRO A 86 -6.31 2.42 1.14
N LEU A 87 -5.06 2.07 0.83
CA LEU A 87 -4.73 0.78 0.22
C LEU A 87 -5.12 -0.40 1.13
N PHE A 88 -4.77 -0.34 2.42
CA PHE A 88 -5.12 -1.41 3.35
C PHE A 88 -6.62 -1.51 3.61
N GLN A 89 -7.35 -0.39 3.60
CA GLN A 89 -8.82 -0.40 3.64
C GLN A 89 -9.41 -1.12 2.41
N ALA A 90 -8.86 -0.88 1.22
CA ALA A 90 -9.28 -1.57 0.00
C ALA A 90 -8.95 -3.07 0.05
N ALA A 91 -7.78 -3.47 0.57
CA ALA A 91 -7.42 -4.87 0.78
C ALA A 91 -8.37 -5.55 1.76
N GLN A 92 -8.71 -4.90 2.88
CA GLN A 92 -9.69 -5.40 3.84
C GLN A 92 -11.08 -5.57 3.23
N ALA A 93 -11.49 -4.67 2.35
CA ALA A 93 -12.74 -4.74 1.61
C ALA A 93 -12.72 -5.75 0.44
N GLY A 94 -11.57 -6.38 0.15
CA GLY A 94 -11.40 -7.31 -0.96
C GLY A 94 -11.30 -6.64 -2.35
N ALA A 95 -11.02 -5.33 -2.39
CA ALA A 95 -10.85 -4.58 -3.62
C ALA A 95 -9.40 -4.63 -4.17
N ALA A 96 -8.45 -5.15 -3.40
CA ALA A 96 -7.09 -5.44 -3.83
C ALA A 96 -6.68 -6.84 -3.34
N ASP A 97 -5.96 -7.59 -4.17
CA ASP A 97 -5.41 -8.90 -3.81
C ASP A 97 -4.03 -8.77 -3.15
N THR A 98 -3.27 -7.73 -3.53
CA THR A 98 -1.95 -7.44 -2.97
C THR A 98 -1.89 -6.04 -2.37
N THR A 99 -0.90 -5.83 -1.54
CA THR A 99 -0.54 -4.52 -0.98
C THR A 99 0.93 -4.23 -1.23
N TYR A 100 1.27 -2.95 -1.27
CA TYR A 100 2.64 -2.47 -1.37
C TYR A 100 2.80 -1.30 -0.41
N ALA A 101 3.58 -1.48 0.64
CA ALA A 101 3.76 -0.45 1.66
C ALA A 101 5.08 -0.63 2.43
N ALA A 102 5.52 0.44 3.11
CA ALA A 102 6.61 0.38 4.07
C ALA A 102 6.23 -0.49 5.28
N ASP A 103 7.20 -0.77 6.13
CA ASP A 103 7.07 -1.61 7.32
C ASP A 103 5.98 -1.13 8.30
N LEU A 104 6.11 0.09 8.84
CA LEU A 104 5.18 0.58 9.86
C LEU A 104 3.72 0.63 9.39
N PRO A 105 3.37 1.15 8.20
CA PRO A 105 1.97 1.09 7.75
C PRO A 105 1.47 -0.36 7.56
N THR A 106 2.34 -1.30 7.18
CA THR A 106 1.99 -2.73 7.14
C THR A 106 1.71 -3.25 8.55
N LEU A 107 2.56 -2.92 9.53
CA LEU A 107 2.34 -3.27 10.94
C LEU A 107 1.06 -2.64 11.50
N GLN A 108 0.77 -1.39 11.13
CA GLN A 108 -0.47 -0.71 11.55
C GLN A 108 -1.72 -1.41 10.98
N ALA A 109 -1.67 -1.86 9.74
CA ALA A 109 -2.74 -2.62 9.14
C ALA A 109 -2.96 -3.98 9.84
N LEU A 110 -1.86 -4.70 10.12
CA LEU A 110 -1.88 -5.97 10.86
C LEU A 110 -2.41 -5.79 12.28
N SER A 111 -1.97 -4.74 12.98
CA SER A 111 -2.48 -4.38 14.32
C SER A 111 -3.99 -4.07 14.29
N GLY A 112 -4.46 -3.47 13.20
CA GLY A 112 -5.88 -3.21 12.94
C GLY A 112 -6.67 -4.42 12.45
N GLY A 113 -6.07 -5.60 12.34
CA GLY A 113 -6.73 -6.84 11.94
C GLY A 113 -7.00 -6.96 10.44
N VAL A 114 -6.28 -6.23 9.59
CA VAL A 114 -6.36 -6.41 8.13
C VAL A 114 -5.81 -7.80 7.77
N PRO A 115 -6.59 -8.66 7.08
CA PRO A 115 -6.22 -10.05 6.82
C PRO A 115 -5.23 -10.15 5.65
N ILE A 116 -3.98 -9.89 5.94
CA ILE A 116 -2.86 -9.93 4.99
C ILE A 116 -1.67 -10.67 5.56
N LYS A 117 -0.81 -11.17 4.67
CA LYS A 117 0.54 -11.65 4.97
C LYS A 117 1.57 -10.92 4.13
N ALA A 118 2.72 -10.58 4.70
CA ALA A 118 3.87 -10.15 3.92
C ALA A 118 4.43 -11.36 3.16
N VAL A 119 4.58 -11.24 1.85
CA VAL A 119 5.03 -12.33 0.96
C VAL A 119 6.41 -12.07 0.35
N ALA A 120 6.83 -10.80 0.29
CA ALA A 120 8.19 -10.42 -0.07
C ALA A 120 8.57 -9.13 0.64
N ALA A 121 9.84 -8.95 0.95
CA ALA A 121 10.37 -7.71 1.49
C ALA A 121 11.01 -6.89 0.35
N LEU A 122 10.99 -5.58 0.53
CA LEU A 122 11.62 -4.59 -0.33
C LEU A 122 12.66 -3.86 0.50
N ARG A 123 13.84 -3.62 -0.05
CA ARG A 123 14.91 -2.90 0.64
C ARG A 123 15.23 -1.58 -0.04
N ASN A 124 15.42 -0.53 0.76
CA ASN A 124 15.83 0.81 0.33
C ASN A 124 16.76 1.43 1.38
N ASP A 125 17.34 2.59 1.06
CA ASP A 125 18.25 3.33 1.94
C ASP A 125 17.54 4.32 2.89
N GLY A 126 16.22 4.41 2.86
CA GLY A 126 15.41 5.31 3.68
C GLY A 126 15.37 6.76 3.19
N THR A 127 16.15 7.14 2.20
CA THR A 127 16.24 8.55 1.74
C THR A 127 14.95 9.08 1.13
N ALA A 128 14.05 8.20 0.70
CA ALA A 128 12.73 8.58 0.20
C ALA A 128 11.80 9.18 1.26
N VAL A 129 12.09 9.01 2.56
CA VAL A 129 11.29 9.54 3.67
C VAL A 129 11.99 10.74 4.27
N GLY A 130 11.26 11.82 4.57
CA GLY A 130 11.88 13.04 5.11
C GLY A 130 10.96 13.89 5.97
N LEU A 131 11.57 14.72 6.82
CA LEU A 131 10.95 15.88 7.43
C LEU A 131 11.34 17.11 6.61
N VAL A 132 10.37 17.78 6.01
CA VAL A 132 10.60 18.92 5.13
C VAL A 132 9.98 20.17 5.75
N ALA A 133 10.81 21.19 6.00
CA ALA A 133 10.35 22.50 6.42
C ALA A 133 9.95 23.33 5.19
N GLY A 134 8.85 24.06 5.31
CA GLY A 134 8.38 24.99 4.28
C GLY A 134 9.39 26.09 4.02
N LYS A 135 9.34 26.69 2.82
CA LYS A 135 10.29 27.73 2.38
C LYS A 135 10.46 28.87 3.40
N ASN A 136 9.37 29.29 4.04
CA ASN A 136 9.36 30.39 5.00
C ASN A 136 9.28 29.88 6.45
N SER A 137 9.41 28.59 6.69
CA SER A 137 9.38 28.01 8.01
C SER A 137 10.60 28.46 8.85
N PRO A 138 10.40 28.86 10.12
CA PRO A 138 11.51 29.16 11.02
C PRO A 138 12.25 27.92 11.50
N VAL A 139 11.71 26.71 11.28
CA VAL A 139 12.30 25.45 11.70
C VAL A 139 13.51 25.12 10.82
N LYS A 140 14.69 24.99 11.42
CA LYS A 140 15.94 24.67 10.73
C LYS A 140 16.48 23.29 11.08
N THR A 141 16.20 22.83 12.28
CA THR A 141 16.67 21.56 12.84
C THR A 141 15.51 20.80 13.48
N VAL A 142 15.73 19.54 13.82
CA VAL A 142 14.73 18.73 14.55
C VAL A 142 14.48 19.31 15.95
N ALA A 143 15.46 19.91 16.61
CA ALA A 143 15.29 20.53 17.92
C ALA A 143 14.29 21.69 17.91
N ASP A 144 14.16 22.41 16.78
CA ASP A 144 13.19 23.50 16.62
C ASP A 144 11.74 23.05 16.56
N LEU A 145 11.50 21.71 16.51
CA LEU A 145 10.15 21.14 16.47
C LEU A 145 9.43 21.19 17.83
N LYS A 146 10.16 21.41 18.94
CA LYS A 146 9.56 21.44 20.27
C LYS A 146 8.39 22.40 20.36
N GLY A 147 7.23 21.89 20.80
CA GLY A 147 5.98 22.64 20.92
C GLY A 147 5.24 22.92 19.60
N ARG A 148 5.82 22.54 18.44
CA ARG A 148 5.25 22.82 17.12
C ARG A 148 4.32 21.72 16.64
N THR A 149 3.54 22.07 15.61
CA THR A 149 2.74 21.11 14.86
C THR A 149 3.56 20.57 13.70
N VAL A 150 3.61 19.24 13.59
CA VAL A 150 4.17 18.52 12.44
C VAL A 150 3.01 17.82 11.74
N VAL A 151 2.86 18.06 10.44
CA VAL A 151 1.91 17.32 9.62
C VAL A 151 2.59 16.02 9.15
N VAL A 152 1.90 14.91 9.34
CA VAL A 152 2.35 13.57 8.97
C VAL A 152 1.43 13.02 7.89
N SER A 153 1.96 12.58 6.79
CA SER A 153 1.23 11.86 5.76
C SER A 153 1.53 10.36 5.80
N SER A 154 0.53 9.52 5.63
CA SER A 154 -0.86 9.80 5.26
C SER A 154 -1.81 9.71 6.45
N ALA A 155 -1.48 8.93 7.47
CA ALA A 155 -2.29 8.63 8.65
C ALA A 155 -1.39 8.20 9.81
N LYS A 156 -1.96 7.96 10.97
CA LYS A 156 -1.29 7.34 12.12
C LYS A 156 -0.69 6.00 11.69
N GLY A 157 0.55 5.76 12.07
CA GLY A 157 1.29 4.56 11.66
C GLY A 157 1.92 4.66 10.28
N SER A 158 2.13 5.86 9.72
CA SER A 158 2.87 6.02 8.47
C SER A 158 4.38 5.91 8.69
N ILE A 159 5.13 5.56 7.63
CA ILE A 159 6.60 5.50 7.70
C ILE A 159 7.22 6.85 8.09
N SER A 160 6.63 7.97 7.68
CA SER A 160 7.12 9.30 8.04
C SER A 160 6.88 9.65 9.50
N GLU A 161 5.91 9.01 10.17
CA GLU A 161 5.74 9.10 11.61
C GLU A 161 6.85 8.35 12.37
N TYR A 162 7.28 7.21 11.85
CA TYR A 162 8.42 6.48 12.40
C TYR A 162 9.71 7.31 12.30
N LEU A 163 9.97 7.92 11.13
CA LEU A 163 11.06 8.87 10.99
C LEU A 163 10.97 10.00 12.00
N LEU A 164 9.79 10.62 12.15
CA LEU A 164 9.59 11.71 13.12
C LEU A 164 9.94 11.27 14.55
N ALA A 165 9.45 10.10 14.97
CA ALA A 165 9.71 9.57 16.31
C ALA A 165 11.20 9.35 16.56
N ASN A 166 11.92 8.76 15.60
CA ASN A 166 13.37 8.52 15.72
C ASN A 166 14.18 9.82 15.65
N ALA A 167 13.84 10.73 14.76
CA ALA A 167 14.52 12.03 14.66
C ALA A 167 14.36 12.86 15.93
N LEU A 168 13.17 12.86 16.55
CA LEU A 168 12.94 13.52 17.84
C LEU A 168 13.82 12.90 18.93
N ARG A 169 13.83 11.57 19.03
CA ARG A 169 14.68 10.84 20.00
C ARG A 169 16.17 11.15 19.84
N GLU A 170 16.68 11.19 18.61
CA GLU A 170 18.07 11.59 18.29
C GLU A 170 18.37 13.03 18.71
N ALA A 171 17.39 13.93 18.63
CA ALA A 171 17.51 15.32 19.05
C ALA A 171 17.26 15.52 20.57
N GLY A 172 17.10 14.44 21.35
CA GLY A 172 16.83 14.52 22.79
C GLY A 172 15.41 14.97 23.13
N LEU A 173 14.48 14.87 22.18
CA LEU A 173 13.06 15.20 22.37
C LEU A 173 12.22 13.93 22.51
N SER A 174 11.10 14.04 23.22
CA SER A 174 10.08 13.00 23.27
C SER A 174 9.07 13.20 22.13
N TYR A 175 8.36 12.13 21.74
CA TYR A 175 7.30 12.21 20.76
C TYR A 175 6.16 13.17 21.19
N SER A 176 5.92 13.31 22.49
CA SER A 176 4.93 14.21 23.07
C SER A 176 5.37 15.68 23.07
N ASP A 177 6.61 16.00 22.74
CA ASP A 177 7.07 17.39 22.62
C ASP A 177 6.56 18.08 21.34
N VAL A 178 5.91 17.35 20.42
CA VAL A 178 5.32 17.88 19.20
C VAL A 178 3.82 17.58 19.10
N LYS A 179 3.11 18.37 18.31
CA LYS A 179 1.69 18.13 18.00
C LYS A 179 1.60 17.52 16.62
N VAL A 180 1.19 16.24 16.52
CA VAL A 180 1.04 15.56 15.23
C VAL A 180 -0.36 15.80 14.68
N LYS A 181 -0.43 16.14 13.39
CA LYS A 181 -1.66 16.18 12.59
C LYS A 181 -1.50 15.32 11.36
N TYR A 182 -2.53 14.58 10.99
CA TYR A 182 -2.51 13.70 9.83
C TYR A 182 -3.30 14.31 8.68
N LEU A 183 -2.72 14.27 7.47
CA LEU A 183 -3.36 14.66 6.23
C LEU A 183 -2.97 13.68 5.13
N LEU A 184 -3.88 13.41 4.21
CA LEU A 184 -3.54 12.72 2.98
C LEU A 184 -2.49 13.52 2.18
N PRO A 185 -1.61 12.86 1.42
CA PRO A 185 -0.50 13.53 0.75
C PRO A 185 -0.91 14.68 -0.17
N THR A 186 -1.98 14.55 -0.96
CA THR A 186 -2.45 15.61 -1.86
C THR A 186 -2.96 16.83 -1.11
N ASP A 187 -3.72 16.64 -0.03
CA ASP A 187 -4.20 17.74 0.82
C ASP A 187 -3.04 18.44 1.52
N ALA A 188 -2.09 17.64 2.04
CA ALA A 188 -0.90 18.16 2.68
C ALA A 188 -0.02 18.93 1.68
N GLN A 189 0.15 18.45 0.44
CA GLN A 189 0.91 19.14 -0.60
C GLN A 189 0.29 20.49 -0.94
N ALA A 190 -1.03 20.56 -1.10
CA ALA A 190 -1.72 21.83 -1.35
C ALA A 190 -1.54 22.82 -0.19
N ALA A 191 -1.69 22.35 1.05
CA ALA A 191 -1.52 23.18 2.25
C ALA A 191 -0.05 23.61 2.45
N PHE A 192 0.92 22.75 2.16
CA PHE A 192 2.35 23.04 2.23
C PHE A 192 2.75 24.08 1.19
N GLY A 193 2.34 23.92 -0.08
CA GLY A 193 2.57 24.90 -1.15
C GLY A 193 1.95 26.27 -0.85
N ALA A 194 0.81 26.30 -0.15
CA ALA A 194 0.16 27.54 0.31
C ALA A 194 0.78 28.13 1.59
N GLY A 195 1.85 27.52 2.14
CA GLY A 195 2.52 28.00 3.35
C GLY A 195 1.71 27.83 4.64
N LYS A 196 0.71 26.93 4.64
CA LYS A 196 -0.14 26.62 5.82
C LYS A 196 0.44 25.52 6.70
N ILE A 197 1.48 24.85 6.25
CA ILE A 197 2.22 23.80 6.95
C ILE A 197 3.67 24.24 7.10
N ASP A 198 4.15 24.37 8.34
CA ASP A 198 5.54 24.72 8.62
C ASP A 198 6.50 23.54 8.40
N VAL A 199 6.08 22.33 8.83
CA VAL A 199 6.87 21.11 8.71
C VAL A 199 5.97 19.94 8.32
N TRP A 200 6.43 19.19 7.33
CA TRP A 200 5.74 18.05 6.78
C TRP A 200 6.63 16.81 6.82
N ALA A 201 6.17 15.77 7.53
CA ALA A 201 6.74 14.44 7.51
C ALA A 201 6.13 13.68 6.34
N ILE A 202 6.95 13.31 5.35
CA ILE A 202 6.48 12.91 4.01
C ILE A 202 7.42 11.90 3.36
N PHE A 203 6.98 11.29 2.26
CA PHE A 203 7.70 10.26 1.53
C PHE A 203 7.51 10.35 0.01
N GLY A 204 8.44 9.69 -0.72
CA GLY A 204 8.34 9.42 -2.15
C GLY A 204 8.20 10.67 -3.02
N VAL A 205 7.33 10.58 -4.04
CA VAL A 205 7.10 11.67 -5.00
C VAL A 205 6.68 12.98 -4.32
N TYR A 206 5.91 12.90 -3.26
CA TYR A 206 5.45 14.09 -2.54
C TYR A 206 6.60 14.82 -1.83
N LYS A 207 7.58 14.08 -1.29
CA LYS A 207 8.82 14.68 -0.75
C LYS A 207 9.60 15.38 -1.85
N ALA A 208 9.79 14.73 -3.01
CA ALA A 208 10.51 15.29 -4.14
C ALA A 208 9.85 16.59 -4.62
N VAL A 209 8.53 16.61 -4.75
CA VAL A 209 7.77 17.81 -5.13
C VAL A 209 7.88 18.91 -4.08
N ALA A 210 7.74 18.58 -2.78
CA ALA A 210 7.85 19.56 -1.71
C ALA A 210 9.24 20.24 -1.69
N THR A 211 10.30 19.47 -1.93
CA THR A 211 11.67 19.97 -2.01
C THR A 211 11.88 20.87 -3.24
N GLN A 212 11.36 20.46 -4.41
CA GLN A 212 11.40 21.28 -5.62
C GLN A 212 10.66 22.61 -5.45
N GLN A 213 9.58 22.64 -4.68
CA GLN A 213 8.83 23.86 -4.37
C GLN A 213 9.53 24.78 -3.36
N GLY A 214 10.78 24.48 -3.01
CA GLY A 214 11.61 25.25 -2.09
C GLY A 214 11.51 24.82 -0.63
N GLY A 215 10.90 23.69 -0.36
CA GLY A 215 10.96 23.04 0.94
C GLY A 215 12.39 22.60 1.25
N ARG A 216 12.79 22.74 2.52
CA ARG A 216 14.11 22.31 3.00
C ARG A 216 13.99 21.01 3.78
N GLU A 217 14.66 19.96 3.32
CA GLU A 217 14.81 18.74 4.10
C GLU A 217 15.60 19.04 5.38
N ILE A 218 15.03 18.71 6.54
CA ILE A 218 15.66 18.85 7.85
C ILE A 218 16.44 17.57 8.16
N VAL A 219 15.81 16.43 7.91
CA VAL A 219 16.34 15.09 8.12
C VAL A 219 15.61 14.10 7.23
N ASN A 220 16.28 13.03 6.82
CA ASN A 220 15.68 11.93 6.10
C ASN A 220 15.85 10.59 6.84
N GLY A 221 15.30 9.52 6.27
CA GLY A 221 15.28 8.20 6.89
C GLY A 221 16.57 7.39 6.74
N ALA A 222 17.62 7.96 6.13
CA ALA A 222 18.93 7.31 6.06
C ALA A 222 19.54 7.07 7.46
N ASP A 223 20.68 6.40 7.49
CA ASP A 223 21.46 6.12 8.70
C ASP A 223 20.67 5.35 9.78
N GLY A 224 19.73 4.50 9.35
CA GLY A 224 18.93 3.66 10.26
C GLY A 224 17.78 4.39 10.96
N ARG A 225 17.45 5.62 10.58
CA ARG A 225 16.28 6.35 11.12
C ARG A 225 14.95 5.73 10.68
N VAL A 226 14.93 5.04 9.55
CA VAL A 226 13.89 4.07 9.20
C VAL A 226 14.54 2.72 8.97
N SER A 227 13.77 1.62 9.02
CA SER A 227 14.33 0.27 8.87
C SER A 227 14.90 0.00 7.47
N GLY A 228 14.48 0.80 6.48
CA GLY A 228 14.80 0.56 5.07
C GLY A 228 14.00 -0.57 4.44
N TYR A 229 13.00 -1.12 5.14
CA TYR A 229 12.16 -2.20 4.62
C TYR A 229 10.76 -1.74 4.27
N GLY A 230 10.20 -2.37 3.24
CA GLY A 230 8.80 -2.38 2.89
C GLY A 230 8.38 -3.79 2.52
N PHE A 231 7.10 -3.98 2.22
CA PHE A 231 6.55 -5.29 1.89
C PHE A 231 5.63 -5.25 0.69
N ILE A 232 5.71 -6.30 -0.11
CA ILE A 232 4.59 -6.77 -0.90
C ILE A 232 3.81 -7.71 0.01
N GLY A 233 2.56 -7.38 0.25
CA GLY A 233 1.62 -8.21 0.99
C GLY A 233 0.60 -8.85 0.05
N ALA A 234 0.01 -9.95 0.49
CA ALA A 234 -1.15 -10.55 -0.16
C ALA A 234 -2.26 -10.78 0.87
N THR A 235 -3.51 -10.64 0.45
CA THR A 235 -4.66 -10.90 1.33
C THR A 235 -4.79 -12.39 1.61
N ASP A 236 -5.24 -12.74 2.82
CA ASP A 236 -5.49 -14.15 3.18
C ASP A 236 -6.46 -14.83 2.21
N LYS A 237 -7.44 -14.07 1.70
CA LYS A 237 -8.38 -14.53 0.67
C LYS A 237 -7.67 -14.92 -0.63
N ALA A 238 -6.77 -14.06 -1.12
CA ALA A 238 -6.03 -14.33 -2.35
C ALA A 238 -5.02 -15.48 -2.17
N LEU A 239 -4.40 -15.59 -0.98
CA LEU A 239 -3.51 -16.69 -0.63
C LEU A 239 -4.21 -18.04 -0.51
N ALA A 240 -5.45 -18.05 -0.02
CA ALA A 240 -6.27 -19.27 0.09
C ALA A 240 -6.88 -19.72 -1.25
N ASP A 241 -6.97 -18.83 -2.22
CA ASP A 241 -7.50 -19.14 -3.55
C ASP A 241 -6.48 -19.94 -4.36
N ARG A 242 -6.83 -21.22 -4.64
CA ARG A 242 -5.95 -22.15 -5.37
C ARG A 242 -5.63 -21.70 -6.80
N THR A 243 -6.48 -20.87 -7.39
CA THR A 243 -6.27 -20.36 -8.76
C THR A 243 -5.41 -19.10 -8.75
N LYS A 244 -5.57 -18.22 -7.74
CA LYS A 244 -4.78 -16.99 -7.60
C LYS A 244 -3.38 -17.21 -7.03
N ARG A 245 -3.18 -18.20 -6.16
CA ARG A 245 -1.90 -18.41 -5.49
C ARG A 245 -0.71 -18.60 -6.44
N PRO A 246 -0.78 -19.42 -7.52
CA PRO A 246 0.31 -19.50 -8.51
C PRO A 246 0.55 -18.17 -9.23
N ALA A 247 -0.51 -17.43 -9.56
CA ALA A 247 -0.42 -16.13 -10.19
C ALA A 247 0.23 -15.08 -9.26
N LEU A 248 -0.08 -15.14 -7.95
CA LEU A 248 0.58 -14.29 -6.93
C LEU A 248 2.09 -14.57 -6.86
N ALA A 249 2.50 -15.85 -6.87
CA ALA A 249 3.91 -16.20 -6.85
C ALA A 249 4.67 -15.66 -8.08
N ASP A 250 4.08 -15.82 -9.27
CA ASP A 250 4.62 -15.26 -10.50
C ASP A 250 4.62 -13.71 -10.49
N ALA A 251 3.55 -13.08 -9.99
CA ALA A 251 3.46 -11.63 -9.89
C ALA A 251 4.56 -11.03 -8.99
N VAL A 252 4.86 -11.66 -7.85
CA VAL A 252 5.94 -11.22 -6.95
C VAL A 252 7.31 -11.30 -7.66
N GLN A 253 7.58 -12.37 -8.42
CA GLN A 253 8.80 -12.50 -9.20
C GLN A 253 8.89 -11.42 -10.30
N ARG A 254 7.79 -11.17 -11.02
CA ARG A 254 7.73 -10.12 -12.06
C ARG A 254 7.93 -8.72 -11.48
N LEU A 255 7.41 -8.45 -10.31
CA LEU A 255 7.66 -7.19 -9.59
C LEU A 255 9.14 -7.07 -9.20
N GLY A 256 9.79 -8.17 -8.78
CA GLY A 256 11.23 -8.21 -8.56
C GLY A 256 12.03 -7.86 -9.81
N THR A 257 11.68 -8.47 -10.93
CA THR A 257 12.29 -8.17 -12.24
C THR A 257 12.08 -6.72 -12.66
N ALA A 258 10.88 -6.18 -12.42
CA ALA A 258 10.56 -4.79 -12.71
C ALA A 258 11.42 -3.82 -11.89
N LEU A 259 11.56 -4.06 -10.58
CA LEU A 259 12.37 -3.24 -9.70
C LEU A 259 13.86 -3.30 -10.05
N GLU A 260 14.38 -4.47 -10.40
CA GLU A 260 15.75 -4.62 -10.90
C GLU A 260 15.96 -3.87 -12.23
N TRP A 261 14.94 -3.92 -13.13
CA TRP A 261 14.99 -3.10 -14.35
C TRP A 261 15.06 -1.60 -14.02
N ALA A 262 14.25 -1.11 -13.08
CA ALA A 262 14.26 0.30 -12.70
C ALA A 262 15.64 0.73 -12.14
N ARG A 263 16.31 -0.14 -11.38
CA ARG A 263 17.64 0.09 -10.83
C ARG A 263 18.72 0.14 -11.91
N THR A 264 18.61 -0.71 -12.94
CA THR A 264 19.62 -0.83 -14.03
C THR A 264 19.33 0.11 -15.20
N HIS A 265 18.14 0.71 -15.28
CA HIS A 265 17.73 1.62 -16.35
C HIS A 265 17.19 2.96 -15.80
N PRO A 266 17.98 3.70 -14.99
CA PRO A 266 17.51 4.89 -14.27
C PRO A 266 16.95 5.97 -15.19
N ASP A 267 17.54 6.20 -16.36
CA ASP A 267 17.05 7.21 -17.31
C ASP A 267 15.71 6.82 -17.95
N ALA A 268 15.54 5.56 -18.31
CA ALA A 268 14.27 5.07 -18.84
C ALA A 268 13.17 5.08 -17.78
N TYR A 269 13.50 4.75 -16.53
CA TYR A 269 12.57 4.86 -15.41
C TYR A 269 12.20 6.32 -15.13
N ALA A 270 13.16 7.26 -15.16
CA ALA A 270 12.86 8.69 -15.02
C ALA A 270 11.94 9.20 -16.15
N ALA A 271 12.13 8.72 -17.38
CA ALA A 271 11.24 9.06 -18.50
C ALA A 271 9.81 8.54 -18.25
N ALA A 272 9.67 7.29 -17.81
CA ALA A 272 8.37 6.69 -17.48
C ALA A 272 7.64 7.44 -16.34
N ILE A 273 8.36 7.87 -15.30
CA ILE A 273 7.78 8.70 -14.22
C ILE A 273 7.24 10.01 -14.78
N ARG A 274 7.98 10.66 -15.67
CA ARG A 274 7.52 11.93 -16.29
C ARG A 274 6.26 11.73 -17.12
N GLU A 275 6.22 10.67 -17.90
CA GLU A 275 5.09 10.35 -18.76
C GLU A 275 3.82 10.01 -17.94
N ASN A 276 3.95 9.15 -16.93
CA ASN A 276 2.80 8.64 -16.18
C ASN A 276 2.31 9.59 -15.07
N ASN A 277 3.20 10.39 -14.48
CA ASN A 277 2.88 11.22 -13.32
C ASN A 277 2.95 12.73 -13.62
N GLY A 278 3.35 13.12 -14.83
CA GLY A 278 3.53 14.53 -15.19
C GLY A 278 4.68 15.22 -14.41
N ALA A 279 5.60 14.45 -13.81
CA ALA A 279 6.69 14.98 -13.00
C ALA A 279 7.69 15.76 -13.84
N SER A 280 8.31 16.80 -13.26
CA SER A 280 9.45 17.46 -13.88
C SER A 280 10.66 16.51 -13.99
N ALA A 281 11.61 16.83 -14.86
CA ALA A 281 12.84 16.03 -14.99
C ALA A 281 13.62 15.92 -13.67
N GLU A 282 13.64 16.99 -12.88
CA GLU A 282 14.31 17.05 -11.58
C GLU A 282 13.62 16.15 -10.55
N VAL A 283 12.28 16.25 -10.45
CA VAL A 283 11.48 15.37 -9.57
C VAL A 283 11.66 13.91 -9.95
N ALA A 284 11.60 13.58 -11.25
CA ALA A 284 11.78 12.21 -11.71
C ALA A 284 13.16 11.65 -11.34
N LYS A 285 14.24 12.42 -11.52
CA LYS A 285 15.60 12.03 -11.09
C LYS A 285 15.68 11.79 -9.58
N THR A 286 15.07 12.67 -8.80
CA THR A 286 15.02 12.52 -7.33
C THR A 286 14.27 11.25 -6.93
N ILE A 287 13.13 10.93 -7.57
CA ILE A 287 12.38 9.69 -7.30
C ILE A 287 13.25 8.48 -7.62
N VAL A 288 13.90 8.46 -8.78
CA VAL A 288 14.77 7.34 -9.20
C VAL A 288 15.89 7.11 -8.19
N SER A 289 16.55 8.17 -7.73
CA SER A 289 17.66 8.08 -6.76
C SER A 289 17.24 7.60 -5.38
N GLN A 290 15.95 7.64 -5.05
CA GLN A 290 15.38 7.29 -3.75
C GLN A 290 14.47 6.06 -3.81
N SER A 291 14.42 5.37 -4.94
CA SER A 291 13.54 4.22 -5.15
C SER A 291 14.01 2.98 -4.39
N TYR A 292 13.09 2.04 -4.19
CA TYR A 292 13.44 0.72 -3.66
C TYR A 292 14.47 0.04 -4.57
N GLY A 293 15.53 -0.50 -3.93
CA GLY A 293 16.61 -1.11 -4.67
C GLY A 293 16.30 -2.51 -5.17
N GLU A 294 15.65 -3.33 -4.34
CA GLU A 294 15.49 -4.77 -4.63
C GLU A 294 14.34 -5.41 -3.84
N VAL A 295 13.82 -6.50 -4.38
CA VAL A 295 12.99 -7.46 -3.63
C VAL A 295 13.94 -8.46 -2.97
N VAL A 296 13.76 -8.67 -1.67
CA VAL A 296 14.57 -9.59 -0.89
C VAL A 296 13.69 -10.61 -0.16
N PRO A 297 14.21 -11.81 0.14
CA PRO A 297 13.50 -12.79 0.97
C PRO A 297 13.22 -12.22 2.35
N ILE A 298 12.09 -12.62 2.96
CA ILE A 298 11.80 -12.30 4.36
C ILE A 298 12.61 -13.23 5.27
N THR A 299 13.82 -12.81 5.61
CA THR A 299 14.72 -13.57 6.50
C THR A 299 14.42 -13.27 7.96
N PRO A 300 14.97 -14.07 8.90
CA PRO A 300 14.91 -13.73 10.32
C PRO A 300 15.53 -12.37 10.67
N GLU A 301 16.49 -11.88 9.87
CA GLU A 301 17.07 -10.54 10.02
C GLU A 301 16.05 -9.45 9.70
N VAL A 302 15.38 -9.55 8.52
CA VAL A 302 14.29 -8.66 8.13
C VAL A 302 13.20 -8.65 9.19
N THR A 303 12.78 -9.84 9.66
CA THR A 303 11.75 -9.98 10.69
C THR A 303 12.14 -9.28 11.98
N ARG A 304 13.40 -9.43 12.44
CA ARG A 304 13.91 -8.75 13.65
C ARG A 304 13.98 -7.23 13.47
N ALA A 305 14.47 -6.75 12.33
CA ALA A 305 14.53 -5.31 12.05
C ALA A 305 13.14 -4.67 12.09
N VAL A 306 12.15 -5.31 11.49
CA VAL A 306 10.75 -4.82 11.47
C VAL A 306 10.08 -5.00 12.82
N GLN A 307 10.43 -6.03 13.62
CA GLN A 307 9.96 -6.16 15.00
C GLN A 307 10.42 -4.98 15.86
N MET A 308 11.66 -4.50 15.69
CA MET A 308 12.12 -3.29 16.40
C MET A 308 11.28 -2.05 16.06
N VAL A 309 10.80 -1.92 14.83
CA VAL A 309 9.85 -0.85 14.44
C VAL A 309 8.56 -1.01 15.23
N ALA A 310 7.99 -2.23 15.25
CA ALA A 310 6.76 -2.52 15.99
C ALA A 310 6.89 -2.18 17.47
N ASP A 311 7.96 -2.63 18.11
CA ASP A 311 8.20 -2.43 19.54
C ASP A 311 8.41 -0.93 19.87
N THR A 312 9.16 -0.21 19.05
CA THR A 312 9.39 1.23 19.21
C THR A 312 8.06 2.01 19.13
N MET A 313 7.25 1.73 18.11
CA MET A 313 6.00 2.45 17.89
C MET A 313 4.90 2.04 18.85
N HIS A 314 4.94 0.81 19.35
CA HIS A 314 4.09 0.39 20.47
C HIS A 314 4.47 1.13 21.76
N GLY A 315 5.76 1.27 22.05
CA GLY A 315 6.27 1.97 23.24
C GLY A 315 5.80 3.44 23.34
N ILE A 316 5.60 4.10 22.21
CA ILE A 316 5.06 5.48 22.15
C ILE A 316 3.55 5.53 21.84
N LYS A 317 2.84 4.41 21.87
CA LYS A 317 1.39 4.28 21.68
C LYS A 317 0.88 4.71 20.31
N VAL A 318 1.72 4.63 19.30
CA VAL A 318 1.33 4.80 17.89
C VAL A 318 0.78 3.49 17.35
N LEU A 319 1.42 2.35 17.64
CA LEU A 319 0.98 1.02 17.29
C LEU A 319 0.37 0.32 18.52
N ASP A 320 -0.90 -0.08 18.42
CA ASP A 320 -1.59 -0.79 19.51
C ASP A 320 -2.78 -1.60 18.98
N PRO A 321 -2.83 -2.94 19.16
CA PRO A 321 -1.83 -3.74 19.91
C PRO A 321 -0.50 -3.91 19.15
N ASN A 322 0.54 -4.38 19.85
CA ASN A 322 1.80 -4.75 19.20
C ASN A 322 1.63 -5.96 18.28
N VAL A 323 2.41 -6.03 17.23
CA VAL A 323 2.36 -7.08 16.20
C VAL A 323 3.58 -7.99 16.35
N LYS A 324 3.34 -9.30 16.33
CA LYS A 324 4.41 -10.29 16.17
C LYS A 324 4.64 -10.49 14.66
N VAL A 325 5.71 -9.90 14.16
CA VAL A 325 6.00 -9.87 12.71
C VAL A 325 6.11 -11.28 12.14
N ALA A 326 6.73 -12.21 12.87
CA ALA A 326 6.89 -13.60 12.43
C ALA A 326 5.56 -14.32 12.12
N ASP A 327 4.47 -13.96 12.80
CA ASP A 327 3.15 -14.56 12.60
C ASP A 327 2.43 -13.98 11.34
N SER A 328 2.98 -12.93 10.78
CA SER A 328 2.37 -12.13 9.71
C SER A 328 3.07 -12.27 8.35
N VAL A 329 3.93 -13.28 8.20
CA VAL A 329 4.67 -13.56 6.96
C VAL A 329 4.23 -14.86 6.33
N ASP A 330 4.25 -14.93 4.99
CA ASP A 330 4.14 -16.17 4.22
C ASP A 330 5.35 -16.26 3.28
N THR A 331 6.35 -17.01 3.69
CA THR A 331 7.60 -17.20 2.93
C THR A 331 7.48 -18.24 1.81
N THR A 332 6.31 -18.88 1.64
CA THR A 332 6.13 -19.92 0.63
C THR A 332 5.95 -19.37 -0.80
N LEU A 333 5.68 -18.05 -0.93
CA LEU A 333 5.66 -17.34 -2.21
C LEU A 333 6.98 -16.63 -2.52
N SER A 334 7.99 -16.77 -1.64
CA SER A 334 9.21 -15.96 -1.69
C SER A 334 9.95 -16.09 -3.02
N VAL A 335 10.51 -14.96 -3.45
CA VAL A 335 11.48 -14.85 -4.55
C VAL A 335 12.68 -15.71 -4.18
N LYS A 336 13.08 -16.58 -5.13
CA LYS A 336 14.30 -17.38 -5.02
C LYS A 336 15.52 -16.54 -5.34
#